data_f67f3564b43031d0b3b4375169272c77
#
_entry.id   f67f3564b43031d0b3b4375169272c77
#
_cell.length_a   1.000
_cell.length_b   1.000
_cell.length_c   1.000
_cell.angle_alpha   90.00
_cell.angle_beta   90.00
_cell.angle_gamma   90.00
#
_symmetry.space_group_name_H-M   'P 1'
#
loop_
_entity.id
_entity.type
_entity.pdbx_description
1 polymer ?
#
loop_
_entity_poly.entity_id
_entity_poly.type
_entity_poly.pdbx_seq_one_letter_code
_entity_poly.pdbx_strand_id
1 'polypeptide(L)'
;MRSDGTLDIVVGSLVAGLGAYAYQFIGGRALGVAGFAPIGVLLTAHFLVFVIILMPIEQLVIRRLTVGARGWVVPPRAVALAAASAVAAAFVVATAGDDYFDASAATRREFIVFAVLTVVLHFFFAVGRGYLAGFRRFSAYGYSSAAASVLRLIIAVGVFLVAPSIAGFAWAQIIGPLVIFFWRPWRSSGTRARITAEQAAETTEKGLLAGLVMSAAASQALLLAGPLVASRLGATDAEFSITYATLLIARAPLTLGYNLIARVLPPFTEMAARGERRELRAWARGIGIASLTLAAFGAVVGAVVGPILVSVAFGSGFEPDRMDAALAGAGVVLASGGLFVGQILVARGQSLRLFLSWGFAVMVATVMVFIPIDDPVNHVMIAFVVGEVAALLGLVFAALLHDADEATTSHGYTVVKRSMDIAGSMVALVLLFPVLLIAAIAVRLDSPGPAFFRQQRVGRDGRDFWMVKLRTMVIDHDEEVFREHLDRLKEANDDADYSIRIEEDPRVTRVGARLRKWSIDELPNFWNVLKGSMSLVGPRPLVRAEAELIGLDNPRFTLKPGVTGLAQVHGRDSIGLTERTEWDEEYVRTRTTKLDVAVLMQTVRTVFADPGDEEHAELGQVRDPES
;
A
#
# COMPACT_ATOMS: atom_id res chain seq x y z
N MET A 1 -34.17 -6.92 -14.92
CA MET A 1 -32.82 -7.15 -14.37
C MET A 1 -32.97 -8.05 -13.16
N ARG A 2 -32.62 -9.33 -13.27
CA ARG A 2 -32.58 -10.23 -12.11
C ARG A 2 -31.47 -9.69 -11.20
N SER A 3 -31.75 -9.57 -9.90
CA SER A 3 -30.79 -9.19 -8.89
C SER A 3 -29.61 -10.19 -8.93
N ASP A 4 -28.46 -9.75 -9.42
CA ASP A 4 -27.25 -10.57 -9.68
C ASP A 4 -26.63 -11.14 -8.39
N GLY A 5 -27.40 -11.46 -7.35
CA GLY A 5 -26.95 -11.97 -6.07
C GLY A 5 -26.19 -10.95 -5.20
N THR A 6 -26.10 -9.69 -5.62
CA THR A 6 -25.43 -8.63 -4.82
C THR A 6 -26.23 -8.34 -3.54
N LEU A 7 -27.57 -8.29 -3.64
CA LEU A 7 -28.43 -8.11 -2.47
C LEU A 7 -28.26 -9.27 -1.49
N ASP A 8 -28.13 -10.50 -2.00
CA ASP A 8 -27.95 -11.69 -1.17
C ASP A 8 -26.60 -11.66 -0.40
N ILE A 9 -25.54 -11.11 -1.02
CA ILE A 9 -24.26 -10.87 -0.32
C ILE A 9 -24.44 -9.84 0.80
N VAL A 10 -25.11 -8.71 0.50
CA VAL A 10 -25.34 -7.66 1.50
C VAL A 10 -26.16 -8.19 2.66
N VAL A 11 -27.31 -8.82 2.38
CA VAL A 11 -28.18 -9.40 3.40
C VAL A 11 -27.44 -10.48 4.18
N GLY A 12 -26.73 -11.39 3.48
CA GLY A 12 -25.94 -12.43 4.10
C GLY A 12 -24.85 -11.89 5.02
N SER A 13 -24.21 -10.80 4.63
CA SER A 13 -23.17 -10.13 5.44
C SER A 13 -23.76 -9.42 6.66
N LEU A 14 -24.90 -8.76 6.52
CA LEU A 14 -25.60 -8.14 7.66
C LEU A 14 -26.04 -9.18 8.67
N VAL A 15 -26.63 -10.29 8.22
CA VAL A 15 -27.03 -11.42 9.10
C VAL A 15 -25.78 -12.01 9.78
N ALA A 16 -24.68 -12.19 9.02
CA ALA A 16 -23.43 -12.71 9.58
C ALA A 16 -22.83 -11.77 10.65
N GLY A 17 -22.84 -10.47 10.40
CA GLY A 17 -22.36 -9.46 11.33
C GLY A 17 -23.20 -9.40 12.60
N LEU A 18 -24.53 -9.23 12.47
CA LEU A 18 -25.44 -9.21 13.60
C LEU A 18 -25.35 -10.50 14.44
N GLY A 19 -25.28 -11.65 13.78
CA GLY A 19 -25.13 -12.93 14.48
C GLY A 19 -23.77 -13.06 15.19
N ALA A 20 -22.71 -12.44 14.68
CA ALA A 20 -21.41 -12.41 15.37
C ALA A 20 -21.47 -11.58 16.66
N TYR A 21 -22.12 -10.43 16.64
CA TYR A 21 -22.33 -9.61 17.84
C TYR A 21 -23.26 -10.29 18.84
N ALA A 22 -24.38 -10.88 18.36
CA ALA A 22 -25.31 -11.61 19.22
C ALA A 22 -24.63 -12.79 19.93
N TYR A 23 -23.76 -13.52 19.22
CA TYR A 23 -22.96 -14.60 19.81
C TYR A 23 -22.06 -14.09 20.94
N GLN A 24 -21.36 -12.97 20.75
CA GLN A 24 -20.48 -12.38 21.77
C GLN A 24 -21.30 -11.88 22.98
N PHE A 25 -22.44 -11.25 22.72
CA PHE A 25 -23.33 -10.77 23.77
C PHE A 25 -23.89 -11.91 24.63
N ILE A 26 -24.38 -12.98 24.01
CA ILE A 26 -24.91 -14.16 24.71
C ILE A 26 -23.80 -14.84 25.51
N GLY A 27 -22.62 -15.04 24.90
CA GLY A 27 -21.47 -15.66 25.57
C GLY A 27 -20.97 -14.85 26.78
N GLY A 28 -20.85 -13.53 26.62
CA GLY A 28 -20.47 -12.66 27.74
C GLY A 28 -21.47 -12.68 28.90
N ARG A 29 -22.76 -12.74 28.56
CA ARG A 29 -23.82 -12.84 29.58
C ARG A 29 -23.89 -14.21 30.26
N ALA A 30 -23.64 -15.27 29.49
CA ALA A 30 -23.68 -16.65 29.98
C ALA A 30 -22.51 -17.02 30.91
N LEU A 31 -21.31 -16.54 30.54
CA LEU A 31 -20.05 -16.95 31.20
C LEU A 31 -19.47 -15.89 32.15
N GLY A 32 -19.98 -14.66 32.08
CA GLY A 32 -19.38 -13.53 32.78
C GLY A 32 -18.04 -13.11 32.18
N VAL A 33 -17.44 -12.06 32.72
CA VAL A 33 -16.21 -11.45 32.18
C VAL A 33 -15.04 -12.44 32.18
N ALA A 34 -14.77 -13.10 33.29
CA ALA A 34 -13.66 -14.05 33.41
C ALA A 34 -13.87 -15.31 32.56
N GLY A 35 -15.07 -15.90 32.56
CA GLY A 35 -15.36 -17.10 31.79
C GLY A 35 -15.41 -16.87 30.26
N PHE A 36 -15.64 -15.62 29.80
CA PHE A 36 -15.64 -15.29 28.38
C PHE A 36 -14.24 -14.94 27.85
N ALA A 37 -13.27 -14.65 28.72
CA ALA A 37 -11.92 -14.26 28.29
C ALA A 37 -11.24 -15.27 27.35
N PRO A 38 -11.26 -16.60 27.59
CA PRO A 38 -10.72 -17.59 26.67
C PRO A 38 -11.37 -17.55 25.26
N ILE A 39 -12.68 -17.33 25.21
CA ILE A 39 -13.41 -17.17 23.95
C ILE A 39 -12.96 -15.90 23.23
N GLY A 40 -12.72 -14.80 23.94
CA GLY A 40 -12.18 -13.56 23.40
C GLY A 40 -10.82 -13.76 22.72
N VAL A 41 -9.91 -14.51 23.35
CA VAL A 41 -8.60 -14.87 22.76
C VAL A 41 -8.80 -15.68 21.47
N LEU A 42 -9.67 -16.70 21.49
CA LEU A 42 -9.96 -17.53 20.32
C LEU A 42 -10.55 -16.70 19.17
N LEU A 43 -11.48 -15.79 19.45
CA LEU A 43 -12.09 -14.90 18.44
C LEU A 43 -11.09 -13.94 17.85
N THR A 44 -10.22 -13.36 18.66
CA THR A 44 -9.17 -12.42 18.21
C THR A 44 -8.16 -13.14 17.32
N ALA A 45 -7.66 -14.29 17.75
CA ALA A 45 -6.75 -15.11 16.95
C ALA A 45 -7.39 -15.52 15.61
N HIS A 46 -8.66 -15.98 15.66
CA HIS A 46 -9.43 -16.30 14.46
C HIS A 46 -9.56 -15.11 13.52
N PHE A 47 -9.94 -13.93 14.01
CA PHE A 47 -10.12 -12.74 13.19
C PHE A 47 -8.84 -12.36 12.46
N LEU A 48 -7.71 -12.33 13.18
CA LEU A 48 -6.40 -11.99 12.59
C LEU A 48 -6.01 -13.01 11.51
N VAL A 49 -6.12 -14.31 11.81
CA VAL A 49 -5.81 -15.37 10.83
C VAL A 49 -6.75 -15.28 9.63
N PHE A 50 -8.04 -15.03 9.86
CA PHE A 50 -9.02 -14.93 8.78
C PHE A 50 -8.70 -13.78 7.83
N VAL A 51 -8.48 -12.56 8.33
CA VAL A 51 -8.26 -11.39 7.49
C VAL A 51 -6.87 -11.39 6.86
N ILE A 52 -5.82 -11.79 7.60
CA ILE A 52 -4.44 -11.71 7.11
C ILE A 52 -4.08 -12.91 6.21
N ILE A 53 -4.62 -14.09 6.46
CA ILE A 53 -4.21 -15.33 5.79
C ILE A 53 -5.33 -15.93 4.94
N LEU A 54 -6.50 -16.20 5.53
CA LEU A 54 -7.53 -16.98 4.86
C LEU A 54 -8.26 -16.19 3.77
N MET A 55 -8.48 -14.91 3.96
CA MET A 55 -9.09 -14.02 2.95
C MET A 55 -8.17 -13.79 1.74
N PRO A 56 -6.85 -13.55 1.85
CA PRO A 56 -5.92 -13.64 0.73
C PRO A 56 -5.98 -14.98 -0.03
N ILE A 57 -6.12 -16.10 0.67
CA ILE A 57 -6.31 -17.41 0.02
C ILE A 57 -7.64 -17.45 -0.75
N GLU A 58 -8.73 -16.97 -0.17
CA GLU A 58 -10.03 -16.83 -0.83
C GLU A 58 -9.90 -15.97 -2.12
N GLN A 59 -9.25 -14.82 -2.06
CA GLN A 59 -9.04 -13.94 -3.22
C GLN A 59 -8.20 -14.63 -4.31
N LEU A 60 -7.16 -15.37 -3.94
CA LEU A 60 -6.36 -16.16 -4.87
C LEU A 60 -7.22 -17.22 -5.58
N VAL A 61 -8.07 -17.93 -4.84
CA VAL A 61 -8.99 -18.93 -5.40
C VAL A 61 -9.99 -18.29 -6.37
N ILE A 62 -10.61 -17.16 -5.98
CA ILE A 62 -11.52 -16.40 -6.84
C ILE A 62 -10.83 -16.06 -8.16
N ARG A 63 -9.64 -15.46 -8.09
CA ARG A 63 -8.88 -15.01 -9.25
C ARG A 63 -8.54 -16.18 -10.18
N ARG A 64 -7.99 -17.28 -9.65
CA ARG A 64 -7.62 -18.47 -10.43
C ARG A 64 -8.81 -19.07 -11.17
N LEU A 65 -9.95 -19.22 -10.51
CA LEU A 65 -11.16 -19.74 -11.13
C LEU A 65 -11.72 -18.79 -12.19
N THR A 66 -11.64 -17.48 -11.95
CA THR A 66 -12.09 -16.48 -12.92
C THR A 66 -11.26 -16.51 -14.21
N VAL A 67 -9.94 -16.74 -14.12
CA VAL A 67 -9.07 -16.89 -15.31
C VAL A 67 -9.07 -18.30 -15.91
N GLY A 68 -9.98 -19.18 -15.48
CA GLY A 68 -10.24 -20.47 -16.14
C GLY A 68 -9.51 -21.67 -15.55
N ALA A 69 -8.85 -21.56 -14.40
CA ALA A 69 -8.26 -22.72 -13.71
C ALA A 69 -9.32 -23.77 -13.37
N ARG A 70 -8.94 -25.07 -13.35
CA ARG A 70 -9.84 -26.21 -13.14
C ARG A 70 -9.36 -27.10 -11.98
N GLY A 71 -10.28 -27.85 -11.41
CA GLY A 71 -9.98 -28.79 -10.34
C GLY A 71 -9.65 -28.12 -9.02
N TRP A 72 -8.67 -28.68 -8.29
CA TRP A 72 -8.18 -28.10 -7.05
C TRP A 72 -7.22 -26.95 -7.36
N VAL A 73 -7.65 -25.70 -7.10
CA VAL A 73 -6.91 -24.49 -7.47
C VAL A 73 -6.08 -23.89 -6.32
N VAL A 74 -6.13 -24.50 -5.12
CA VAL A 74 -5.34 -24.05 -3.96
C VAL A 74 -3.90 -24.55 -4.08
N PRO A 75 -2.90 -23.65 -4.13
CA PRO A 75 -1.51 -24.08 -4.24
C PRO A 75 -0.99 -24.66 -2.91
N PRO A 76 0.00 -25.57 -2.93
CA PRO A 76 0.59 -26.14 -1.71
C PRO A 76 1.08 -25.09 -0.71
N ARG A 77 1.59 -23.95 -1.20
CA ARG A 77 2.03 -22.82 -0.36
C ARG A 77 0.89 -22.21 0.47
N ALA A 78 -0.33 -22.14 -0.08
CA ALA A 78 -1.48 -21.64 0.66
C ALA A 78 -1.91 -22.61 1.76
N VAL A 79 -1.83 -23.93 1.49
CA VAL A 79 -2.08 -24.97 2.49
C VAL A 79 -1.02 -24.91 3.60
N ALA A 80 0.27 -24.80 3.23
CA ALA A 80 1.36 -24.67 4.19
C ALA A 80 1.22 -23.41 5.06
N LEU A 81 0.80 -22.28 4.47
CA LEU A 81 0.57 -21.03 5.20
C LEU A 81 -0.61 -21.16 6.17
N ALA A 82 -1.70 -21.81 5.77
CA ALA A 82 -2.82 -22.06 6.66
C ALA A 82 -2.42 -23.01 7.82
N ALA A 83 -1.61 -24.04 7.54
CA ALA A 83 -1.07 -24.92 8.58
C ALA A 83 -0.15 -24.16 9.55
N ALA A 84 0.75 -23.32 9.02
CA ALA A 84 1.62 -22.49 9.85
C ALA A 84 0.80 -21.51 10.72
N SER A 85 -0.28 -20.93 10.18
CA SER A 85 -1.15 -20.05 10.96
C SER A 85 -1.95 -20.78 12.04
N ALA A 86 -2.30 -22.05 11.82
CA ALA A 86 -2.89 -22.90 12.85
C ALA A 86 -1.90 -23.17 14.01
N VAL A 87 -0.63 -23.43 13.68
CA VAL A 87 0.44 -23.56 14.68
C VAL A 87 0.67 -22.25 15.42
N ALA A 88 0.69 -21.12 14.72
CA ALA A 88 0.82 -19.80 15.35
C ALA A 88 -0.36 -19.47 16.29
N ALA A 89 -1.59 -19.78 15.88
CA ALA A 89 -2.77 -19.61 16.74
C ALA A 89 -2.69 -20.49 18.00
N ALA A 90 -2.25 -21.75 17.85
CA ALA A 90 -2.01 -22.66 18.95
C ALA A 90 -0.92 -22.11 19.90
N PHE A 91 0.16 -21.56 19.36
CA PHE A 91 1.24 -20.95 20.13
C PHE A 91 0.75 -19.73 20.94
N VAL A 92 -0.05 -18.85 20.32
CA VAL A 92 -0.66 -17.70 21.02
C VAL A 92 -1.50 -18.16 22.20
N VAL A 93 -2.33 -19.19 22.03
CA VAL A 93 -3.14 -19.76 23.12
C VAL A 93 -2.25 -20.41 24.19
N ALA A 94 -1.18 -21.12 23.78
CA ALA A 94 -0.27 -21.79 24.72
C ALA A 94 0.52 -20.80 25.58
N THR A 95 0.83 -19.61 25.06
CA THR A 95 1.63 -18.57 25.72
C THR A 95 0.78 -17.46 26.34
N ALA A 96 -0.55 -17.45 26.13
CA ALA A 96 -1.44 -16.52 26.78
C ALA A 96 -1.38 -16.68 28.30
N GLY A 97 -1.37 -15.54 29.02
CA GLY A 97 -1.21 -15.52 30.49
C GLY A 97 -2.31 -16.27 31.24
N ASP A 98 -2.01 -16.62 32.47
CA ASP A 98 -2.95 -17.36 33.35
C ASP A 98 -4.22 -16.57 33.64
N ASP A 99 -4.19 -15.25 33.49
CA ASP A 99 -5.35 -14.36 33.63
C ASP A 99 -6.47 -14.66 32.61
N TYR A 100 -6.12 -15.30 31.46
CA TYR A 100 -7.08 -15.66 30.41
C TYR A 100 -7.58 -17.11 30.51
N PHE A 101 -6.82 -17.99 31.14
CA PHE A 101 -7.11 -19.42 31.22
C PHE A 101 -6.97 -19.83 32.69
N ASP A 102 -8.02 -19.69 33.47
CA ASP A 102 -8.05 -20.16 34.88
C ASP A 102 -7.08 -21.34 35.08
N ALA A 103 -6.02 -21.20 35.82
CA ALA A 103 -4.84 -22.04 36.05
C ALA A 103 -4.91 -23.57 35.74
N SER A 104 -5.96 -24.03 35.05
CA SER A 104 -6.20 -25.40 34.63
C SER A 104 -5.46 -25.69 33.30
N ALA A 105 -4.36 -26.41 33.39
CA ALA A 105 -3.64 -26.94 32.24
C ALA A 105 -4.56 -27.74 31.27
N ALA A 106 -5.67 -28.28 31.74
CA ALA A 106 -6.66 -29.00 30.94
C ALA A 106 -7.42 -28.04 30.01
N THR A 107 -7.94 -26.92 30.50
CA THR A 107 -8.65 -25.91 29.71
C THR A 107 -7.74 -25.32 28.65
N ARG A 108 -6.49 -24.98 28.97
CA ARG A 108 -5.52 -24.48 28.01
C ARG A 108 -5.24 -25.47 26.88
N ARG A 109 -5.09 -26.77 27.18
CA ARG A 109 -4.90 -27.82 26.15
C ARG A 109 -6.10 -27.93 25.22
N GLU A 110 -7.32 -27.87 25.74
CA GLU A 110 -8.54 -27.88 24.92
C GLU A 110 -8.58 -26.67 23.99
N PHE A 111 -8.22 -25.47 24.47
CA PHE A 111 -8.21 -24.25 23.65
C PHE A 111 -7.12 -24.25 22.57
N ILE A 112 -5.99 -24.90 22.79
CA ILE A 112 -5.00 -25.16 21.72
C ILE A 112 -5.64 -25.97 20.60
N VAL A 113 -6.37 -27.03 20.93
CA VAL A 113 -7.09 -27.84 19.94
C VAL A 113 -8.18 -27.02 19.24
N PHE A 114 -8.94 -26.22 19.99
CA PHE A 114 -9.97 -25.35 19.44
C PHE A 114 -9.39 -24.30 18.48
N ALA A 115 -8.25 -23.73 18.79
CA ALA A 115 -7.57 -22.76 17.91
C ALA A 115 -7.16 -23.42 16.56
N VAL A 116 -6.56 -24.62 16.61
CA VAL A 116 -6.19 -25.38 15.42
C VAL A 116 -7.43 -25.72 14.59
N LEU A 117 -8.46 -26.29 15.21
CA LEU A 117 -9.71 -26.65 14.53
C LEU A 117 -10.40 -25.45 13.91
N THR A 118 -10.40 -24.31 14.61
CA THR A 118 -10.94 -23.05 14.10
C THR A 118 -10.25 -22.66 12.80
N VAL A 119 -8.92 -22.65 12.76
CA VAL A 119 -8.19 -22.28 11.54
C VAL A 119 -8.41 -23.28 10.42
N VAL A 120 -8.36 -24.58 10.70
CA VAL A 120 -8.53 -25.63 9.69
C VAL A 120 -9.93 -25.58 9.06
N LEU A 121 -10.98 -25.46 9.86
CA LEU A 121 -12.35 -25.43 9.32
C LEU A 121 -12.64 -24.13 8.58
N HIS A 122 -12.14 -23.00 9.07
CA HIS A 122 -12.27 -21.72 8.35
C HIS A 122 -11.42 -21.67 7.07
N PHE A 123 -10.33 -22.43 6.97
CA PHE A 123 -9.61 -22.59 5.71
C PHE A 123 -10.51 -23.23 4.64
N PHE A 124 -11.19 -24.34 4.96
CA PHE A 124 -12.14 -24.95 4.03
C PHE A 124 -13.32 -24.03 3.71
N PHE A 125 -13.78 -23.27 4.70
CA PHE A 125 -14.82 -22.26 4.50
C PHE A 125 -14.38 -21.16 3.54
N ALA A 126 -13.21 -20.56 3.72
CA ALA A 126 -12.65 -19.55 2.84
C ALA A 126 -12.41 -20.08 1.41
N VAL A 127 -11.82 -21.27 1.29
CA VAL A 127 -11.65 -21.92 -0.01
C VAL A 127 -13.00 -22.18 -0.69
N GLY A 128 -13.97 -22.74 0.03
CA GLY A 128 -15.31 -22.99 -0.50
C GLY A 128 -16.02 -21.73 -0.97
N ARG A 129 -15.94 -20.65 -0.19
CA ARG A 129 -16.44 -19.31 -0.59
C ARG A 129 -15.74 -18.80 -1.84
N GLY A 130 -14.42 -18.97 -1.92
CA GLY A 130 -13.64 -18.63 -3.10
C GLY A 130 -14.13 -19.35 -4.37
N TYR A 131 -14.50 -20.63 -4.26
CA TYR A 131 -15.14 -21.36 -5.36
C TYR A 131 -16.53 -20.81 -5.72
N LEU A 132 -17.38 -20.51 -4.73
CA LEU A 132 -18.70 -19.93 -4.98
C LEU A 132 -18.60 -18.59 -5.70
N ALA A 133 -17.73 -17.71 -5.27
CA ALA A 133 -17.52 -16.40 -5.88
C ALA A 133 -16.85 -16.49 -7.26
N GLY A 134 -15.82 -17.34 -7.43
CA GLY A 134 -15.14 -17.56 -8.70
C GLY A 134 -16.05 -18.14 -9.78
N PHE A 135 -17.06 -18.93 -9.39
CA PHE A 135 -18.13 -19.42 -10.27
C PHE A 135 -19.36 -18.51 -10.33
N ARG A 136 -19.26 -17.27 -9.81
CA ARG A 136 -20.33 -16.27 -9.80
C ARG A 136 -21.63 -16.73 -9.10
N ARG A 137 -21.53 -17.67 -8.16
CA ARG A 137 -22.66 -18.13 -7.33
C ARG A 137 -22.82 -17.20 -6.11
N PHE A 138 -23.07 -15.93 -6.37
CA PHE A 138 -23.05 -14.86 -5.37
C PHE A 138 -24.12 -15.04 -4.28
N SER A 139 -25.32 -15.52 -4.63
CA SER A 139 -26.36 -15.83 -3.64
C SER A 139 -25.90 -16.92 -2.67
N ALA A 140 -25.32 -18.02 -3.19
CA ALA A 140 -24.77 -19.09 -2.36
C ALA A 140 -23.60 -18.60 -1.47
N TYR A 141 -22.78 -17.69 -1.98
CA TYR A 141 -21.73 -17.04 -1.21
C TYR A 141 -22.30 -16.25 -0.02
N GLY A 142 -23.28 -15.38 -0.26
CA GLY A 142 -23.94 -14.60 0.79
C GLY A 142 -24.64 -15.47 1.83
N TYR A 143 -25.43 -16.44 1.38
CA TYR A 143 -26.15 -17.36 2.27
C TYR A 143 -25.21 -18.28 3.05
N SER A 144 -24.05 -18.67 2.51
CA SER A 144 -23.08 -19.46 3.28
C SER A 144 -22.55 -18.70 4.49
N SER A 145 -22.32 -17.39 4.36
CA SER A 145 -21.88 -16.52 5.46
C SER A 145 -22.97 -16.35 6.53
N ALA A 146 -24.22 -16.11 6.08
CA ALA A 146 -25.37 -16.04 6.97
C ALA A 146 -25.59 -17.36 7.73
N ALA A 147 -25.60 -18.48 7.01
CA ALA A 147 -25.85 -19.79 7.59
C ALA A 147 -24.78 -20.21 8.59
N ALA A 148 -23.50 -19.88 8.35
CA ALA A 148 -22.43 -20.14 9.31
C ALA A 148 -22.65 -19.37 10.61
N SER A 149 -23.08 -18.11 10.52
CA SER A 149 -23.35 -17.27 11.69
C SER A 149 -24.63 -17.70 12.42
N VAL A 150 -25.68 -18.03 11.67
CA VAL A 150 -26.94 -18.52 12.25
C VAL A 150 -26.74 -19.85 12.96
N LEU A 151 -26.02 -20.80 12.35
CA LEU A 151 -25.71 -22.09 13.00
C LEU A 151 -24.91 -21.89 14.29
N ARG A 152 -23.89 -21.03 14.24
CA ARG A 152 -23.13 -20.66 15.45
C ARG A 152 -24.05 -20.08 16.53
N LEU A 153 -24.97 -19.20 16.16
CA LEU A 153 -25.90 -18.57 17.10
C LEU A 153 -26.89 -19.60 17.69
N ILE A 154 -27.43 -20.50 16.88
CA ILE A 154 -28.31 -21.58 17.35
C ILE A 154 -27.61 -22.45 18.40
N ILE A 155 -26.35 -22.87 18.11
CA ILE A 155 -25.57 -23.68 19.06
C ILE A 155 -25.30 -22.87 20.34
N ALA A 156 -24.91 -21.59 20.22
CA ALA A 156 -24.64 -20.74 21.37
C ALA A 156 -25.88 -20.53 22.26
N VAL A 157 -27.06 -20.33 21.66
CA VAL A 157 -28.33 -20.26 22.39
C VAL A 157 -28.66 -21.60 23.05
N GLY A 158 -28.44 -22.72 22.34
CA GLY A 158 -28.61 -24.06 22.94
C GLY A 158 -27.73 -24.28 24.17
N VAL A 159 -26.44 -23.93 24.05
CA VAL A 159 -25.48 -24.00 25.17
C VAL A 159 -25.93 -23.07 26.34
N PHE A 160 -26.37 -21.86 26.03
CA PHE A 160 -26.88 -20.91 27.03
C PHE A 160 -28.07 -21.45 27.80
N LEU A 161 -29.02 -22.09 27.12
CA LEU A 161 -30.27 -22.58 27.73
C LEU A 161 -30.12 -23.90 28.49
N VAL A 162 -29.20 -24.78 28.06
CA VAL A 162 -29.06 -26.13 28.62
C VAL A 162 -27.98 -26.19 29.70
N ALA A 163 -26.76 -25.79 29.37
CA ALA A 163 -25.62 -25.81 30.32
C ALA A 163 -24.54 -24.84 29.80
N PRO A 164 -24.52 -23.59 30.28
CA PRO A 164 -23.49 -22.63 29.88
C PRO A 164 -22.09 -23.16 30.21
N SER A 165 -21.24 -23.27 29.16
CA SER A 165 -19.87 -23.73 29.33
C SER A 165 -18.94 -23.08 28.32
N ILE A 166 -17.71 -22.82 28.71
CA ILE A 166 -16.66 -22.23 27.85
C ILE A 166 -16.44 -23.12 26.60
N ALA A 167 -16.31 -24.43 26.81
CA ALA A 167 -16.13 -25.38 25.71
C ALA A 167 -17.33 -25.38 24.74
N GLY A 168 -18.57 -25.29 25.23
CA GLY A 168 -19.78 -25.21 24.39
C GLY A 168 -19.78 -23.99 23.49
N PHE A 169 -19.40 -22.82 23.98
CA PHE A 169 -19.25 -21.60 23.17
C PHE A 169 -18.10 -21.73 22.17
N ALA A 170 -16.97 -22.34 22.55
CA ALA A 170 -15.88 -22.61 21.62
C ALA A 170 -16.33 -23.52 20.46
N TRP A 171 -17.07 -24.59 20.76
CA TRP A 171 -17.65 -25.47 19.73
C TRP A 171 -18.63 -24.74 18.80
N ALA A 172 -19.44 -23.82 19.33
CA ALA A 172 -20.34 -23.01 18.50
C ALA A 172 -19.56 -22.21 17.44
N GLN A 173 -18.39 -21.66 17.80
CA GLN A 173 -17.50 -20.95 16.88
C GLN A 173 -16.90 -21.90 15.81
N ILE A 174 -16.51 -23.11 16.21
CA ILE A 174 -15.79 -24.08 15.36
C ILE A 174 -16.74 -24.75 14.34
N ILE A 175 -17.98 -25.06 14.74
CA ILE A 175 -18.91 -25.81 13.91
C ILE A 175 -19.55 -24.96 12.80
N GLY A 176 -19.72 -23.65 13.03
CA GLY A 176 -20.37 -22.74 12.06
C GLY A 176 -19.88 -22.88 10.62
N PRO A 177 -18.56 -22.87 10.36
CA PRO A 177 -17.98 -22.98 9.00
C PRO A 177 -18.32 -24.29 8.25
N LEU A 178 -18.69 -25.37 8.96
CA LEU A 178 -19.02 -26.65 8.32
C LEU A 178 -20.19 -26.56 7.36
N VAL A 179 -21.03 -25.53 7.46
CA VAL A 179 -22.14 -25.30 6.52
C VAL A 179 -21.68 -25.21 5.06
N ILE A 180 -20.41 -24.84 4.80
CA ILE A 180 -19.88 -24.70 3.43
C ILE A 180 -19.99 -26.01 2.64
N PHE A 181 -19.89 -27.15 3.33
CA PHE A 181 -19.98 -28.47 2.71
C PHE A 181 -21.37 -28.75 2.15
N PHE A 182 -22.41 -28.11 2.64
CA PHE A 182 -23.77 -28.22 2.11
C PHE A 182 -23.86 -27.73 0.66
N TRP A 183 -23.17 -26.63 0.32
CA TRP A 183 -23.16 -26.07 -1.04
C TRP A 183 -22.29 -26.83 -2.02
N ARG A 184 -21.45 -27.77 -1.56
CA ARG A 184 -20.52 -28.57 -2.39
C ARG A 184 -19.78 -27.71 -3.42
N PRO A 185 -19.10 -26.61 -3.01
CA PRO A 185 -18.59 -25.57 -3.91
C PRO A 185 -17.63 -26.11 -4.98
N TRP A 186 -16.81 -27.13 -4.66
CA TRP A 186 -15.86 -27.77 -5.58
C TRP A 186 -16.50 -28.65 -6.65
N ARG A 187 -17.79 -29.01 -6.55
CA ARG A 187 -18.57 -29.69 -7.60
C ARG A 187 -19.31 -28.71 -8.50
N SER A 188 -19.14 -27.42 -8.29
CA SER A 188 -19.87 -26.38 -9.03
C SER A 188 -19.32 -26.25 -10.45
N SER A 189 -20.22 -26.23 -11.43
CA SER A 189 -19.98 -25.74 -12.78
C SER A 189 -20.73 -24.43 -12.92
N GLY A 190 -20.03 -23.31 -13.06
CA GLY A 190 -20.62 -21.97 -13.22
C GLY A 190 -20.29 -21.38 -14.58
N THR A 191 -20.92 -20.24 -14.89
CA THR A 191 -20.62 -19.45 -16.07
C THR A 191 -19.19 -18.92 -15.95
N ARG A 192 -18.33 -19.31 -16.88
CA ARG A 192 -16.93 -18.89 -16.93
C ARG A 192 -16.76 -17.76 -17.93
N ALA A 193 -15.88 -16.82 -17.64
CA ALA A 193 -15.40 -15.90 -18.66
C ALA A 193 -14.67 -16.71 -19.76
N ARG A 194 -14.90 -16.37 -21.03
CA ARG A 194 -14.12 -16.93 -22.14
C ARG A 194 -12.78 -16.18 -22.20
N ILE A 195 -11.84 -16.62 -21.37
CA ILE A 195 -10.46 -16.11 -21.35
C ILE A 195 -9.59 -17.17 -22.03
N THR A 196 -8.74 -16.76 -22.98
CA THR A 196 -7.81 -17.66 -23.65
C THR A 196 -6.66 -18.04 -22.73
N ALA A 197 -6.01 -19.19 -22.99
CA ALA A 197 -4.86 -19.64 -22.21
C ALA A 197 -3.70 -18.63 -22.25
N GLU A 198 -3.55 -17.92 -23.37
CA GLU A 198 -2.56 -16.87 -23.58
C GLU A 198 -2.83 -15.64 -22.70
N GLN A 199 -4.08 -15.18 -22.64
CA GLN A 199 -4.53 -14.12 -21.74
C GLN A 199 -4.39 -14.48 -20.24
N ALA A 200 -4.55 -15.77 -19.91
CA ALA A 200 -4.35 -16.27 -18.55
C ALA A 200 -2.85 -16.30 -18.15
N ALA A 201 -1.95 -16.55 -19.11
CA ALA A 201 -0.50 -16.60 -18.88
C ALA A 201 0.13 -15.22 -18.62
N GLU A 202 -0.44 -14.13 -19.16
CA GLU A 202 0.01 -12.77 -18.90
C GLU A 202 -0.14 -12.32 -17.44
N THR A 203 -0.94 -13.02 -16.65
CA THR A 203 -1.16 -12.70 -15.23
C THR A 203 -0.19 -13.46 -14.33
N THR A 204 1.01 -12.91 -14.14
CA THR A 204 2.09 -13.52 -13.32
C THR A 204 1.63 -13.81 -11.89
N GLU A 205 1.71 -15.08 -11.46
CA GLU A 205 1.32 -15.51 -10.10
C GLU A 205 2.48 -15.56 -9.10
N LYS A 206 3.73 -15.36 -9.56
CA LYS A 206 4.90 -15.42 -8.67
C LYS A 206 4.82 -14.32 -7.61
N GLY A 207 4.77 -14.73 -6.34
CA GLY A 207 4.69 -13.80 -5.21
C GLY A 207 3.30 -13.24 -4.88
N LEU A 208 2.25 -13.55 -5.66
CA LEU A 208 0.91 -12.98 -5.45
C LEU A 208 0.38 -13.23 -4.03
N LEU A 209 0.43 -14.46 -3.55
CA LEU A 209 -0.06 -14.79 -2.21
C LEU A 209 0.72 -14.07 -1.11
N ALA A 210 2.06 -14.03 -1.22
CA ALA A 210 2.89 -13.31 -0.25
C ALA A 210 2.56 -11.82 -0.22
N GLY A 211 2.45 -11.18 -1.38
CA GLY A 211 2.07 -9.78 -1.47
C GLY A 211 0.66 -9.48 -0.92
N LEU A 212 -0.30 -10.37 -1.13
CA LEU A 212 -1.65 -10.25 -0.55
C LEU A 212 -1.61 -10.33 0.98
N VAL A 213 -0.89 -11.31 1.53
CA VAL A 213 -0.76 -11.51 2.98
C VAL A 213 -0.04 -10.32 3.63
N MET A 214 1.07 -9.88 3.06
CA MET A 214 1.82 -8.74 3.59
C MET A 214 1.01 -7.43 3.52
N SER A 215 0.23 -7.26 2.44
CA SER A 215 -0.67 -6.10 2.30
C SER A 215 -1.81 -6.14 3.33
N ALA A 216 -2.39 -7.31 3.55
CA ALA A 216 -3.43 -7.48 4.56
C ALA A 216 -2.88 -7.24 5.97
N ALA A 217 -1.67 -7.73 6.28
CA ALA A 217 -1.01 -7.47 7.55
C ALA A 217 -0.74 -5.98 7.77
N ALA A 218 -0.24 -5.27 6.76
CA ALA A 218 0.02 -3.83 6.82
C ALA A 218 -1.29 -3.03 7.01
N SER A 219 -2.35 -3.36 6.28
CA SER A 219 -3.67 -2.75 6.46
C SER A 219 -4.24 -2.99 7.86
N GLN A 220 -4.10 -4.21 8.40
CA GLN A 220 -4.56 -4.50 9.77
C GLN A 220 -3.70 -3.81 10.83
N ALA A 221 -2.40 -3.60 10.58
CA ALA A 221 -1.57 -2.81 11.49
C ALA A 221 -2.09 -1.37 11.63
N LEU A 222 -2.46 -0.70 10.54
CA LEU A 222 -3.08 0.63 10.60
C LEU A 222 -4.38 0.64 11.41
N LEU A 223 -5.23 -0.37 11.21
CA LEU A 223 -6.55 -0.45 11.85
C LEU A 223 -6.50 -0.82 13.34
N LEU A 224 -5.47 -1.54 13.79
CA LEU A 224 -5.43 -2.17 15.10
C LEU A 224 -4.35 -1.60 16.04
N ALA A 225 -3.30 -0.98 15.50
CA ALA A 225 -2.19 -0.49 16.33
C ALA A 225 -2.55 0.78 17.12
N GLY A 226 -3.56 1.53 16.71
CA GLY A 226 -3.93 2.81 17.28
C GLY A 226 -3.98 2.83 18.81
N PRO A 227 -4.83 2.03 19.47
CA PRO A 227 -4.92 2.04 20.93
C PRO A 227 -3.61 1.69 21.63
N LEU A 228 -2.83 0.75 21.09
CA LEU A 228 -1.52 0.36 21.64
C LEU A 228 -0.50 1.49 21.53
N VAL A 229 -0.52 2.23 20.44
CA VAL A 229 0.36 3.39 20.23
C VAL A 229 -0.06 4.53 21.17
N ALA A 230 -1.37 4.81 21.31
CA ALA A 230 -1.88 5.81 22.23
C ALA A 230 -1.43 5.54 23.69
N SER A 231 -1.52 4.30 24.15
CA SER A 231 -1.02 3.89 25.48
C SER A 231 0.49 4.17 25.64
N ARG A 232 1.29 3.95 24.62
CA ARG A 232 2.74 4.25 24.65
C ARG A 232 3.04 5.75 24.61
N LEU A 233 2.13 6.55 24.09
CA LEU A 233 2.20 8.01 24.09
C LEU A 233 1.65 8.64 25.39
N GLY A 234 1.19 7.84 26.35
CA GLY A 234 0.74 8.30 27.65
C GLY A 234 -0.78 8.34 27.85
N ALA A 235 -1.57 7.75 26.93
CA ALA A 235 -3.00 7.60 27.15
C ALA A 235 -3.29 6.73 28.37
N THR A 236 -4.28 7.11 29.14
CA THR A 236 -4.80 6.35 30.30
C THR A 236 -5.49 5.06 29.86
N ASP A 237 -5.70 4.12 30.79
CA ASP A 237 -6.42 2.87 30.51
C ASP A 237 -7.87 3.12 30.06
N ALA A 238 -8.49 4.20 30.53
CA ALA A 238 -9.82 4.62 30.12
C ALA A 238 -9.79 5.10 28.65
N GLU A 239 -8.87 5.98 28.27
CA GLU A 239 -8.69 6.47 26.91
C GLU A 239 -8.33 5.34 25.94
N PHE A 240 -7.45 4.41 26.35
CA PHE A 240 -7.17 3.19 25.57
C PHE A 240 -8.46 2.42 25.26
N SER A 241 -9.29 2.19 26.29
CA SER A 241 -10.52 1.41 26.14
C SER A 241 -11.55 2.11 25.26
N ILE A 242 -11.71 3.42 25.41
CA ILE A 242 -12.60 4.25 24.58
C ILE A 242 -12.12 4.27 23.14
N THR A 243 -10.82 4.48 22.91
CA THR A 243 -10.20 4.47 21.57
C THR A 243 -10.41 3.12 20.88
N TYR A 244 -10.18 2.02 21.60
CA TYR A 244 -10.41 0.68 21.09
C TYR A 244 -11.88 0.45 20.71
N ALA A 245 -12.81 0.82 21.59
CA ALA A 245 -14.24 0.69 21.36
C ALA A 245 -14.71 1.53 20.16
N THR A 246 -14.20 2.75 20.03
CA THR A 246 -14.49 3.66 18.92
C THR A 246 -14.05 3.07 17.59
N LEU A 247 -12.81 2.62 17.46
CA LEU A 247 -12.31 1.97 16.25
C LEU A 247 -13.01 0.64 15.97
N LEU A 248 -13.40 -0.12 17.01
CA LEU A 248 -14.15 -1.37 16.84
C LEU A 248 -15.53 -1.14 16.22
N ILE A 249 -16.26 -0.14 16.67
CA ILE A 249 -17.57 0.23 16.12
C ILE A 249 -17.40 0.84 14.71
N ALA A 250 -16.47 1.77 14.54
CA ALA A 250 -16.24 2.45 13.27
C ALA A 250 -15.93 1.47 12.13
N ARG A 251 -15.16 0.41 12.40
CA ARG A 251 -14.78 -0.59 11.36
C ARG A 251 -15.87 -1.62 11.03
N ALA A 252 -17.04 -1.61 11.70
CA ALA A 252 -18.11 -2.56 11.37
C ALA A 252 -18.51 -2.56 9.89
N PRO A 253 -18.59 -1.42 9.16
CA PRO A 253 -18.85 -1.39 7.72
C PRO A 253 -17.80 -2.11 6.87
N LEU A 254 -16.53 -2.20 7.31
CA LEU A 254 -15.48 -2.92 6.58
C LEU A 254 -15.77 -4.41 6.45
N THR A 255 -16.48 -5.00 7.42
CA THR A 255 -16.88 -6.42 7.35
C THR A 255 -17.80 -6.69 6.16
N LEU A 256 -18.69 -5.75 5.83
CA LEU A 256 -19.48 -5.77 4.61
C LEU A 256 -18.59 -5.61 3.37
N GLY A 257 -17.65 -4.66 3.40
CA GLY A 257 -16.66 -4.44 2.34
C GLY A 257 -15.87 -5.70 2.00
N TYR A 258 -15.40 -6.43 3.01
CA TYR A 258 -14.68 -7.71 2.83
C TYR A 258 -15.51 -8.75 2.08
N ASN A 259 -16.80 -8.88 2.37
CA ASN A 259 -17.69 -9.80 1.66
C ASN A 259 -17.99 -9.32 0.22
N LEU A 260 -18.06 -8.01 -0.01
CA LEU A 260 -18.29 -7.43 -1.34
C LEU A 260 -17.10 -7.64 -2.29
N ILE A 261 -15.90 -7.92 -1.80
CA ILE A 261 -14.74 -8.32 -2.62
C ILE A 261 -15.12 -9.47 -3.55
N ALA A 262 -15.88 -10.45 -3.07
CA ALA A 262 -16.34 -11.58 -3.86
C ALA A 262 -17.14 -11.16 -5.11
N ARG A 263 -17.81 -10.02 -5.07
CA ARG A 263 -18.58 -9.47 -6.19
C ARG A 263 -17.75 -8.61 -7.13
N VAL A 264 -16.75 -7.91 -6.58
CA VAL A 264 -15.92 -6.92 -7.30
C VAL A 264 -14.71 -7.55 -7.98
N LEU A 265 -14.06 -8.51 -7.34
CA LEU A 265 -12.81 -9.11 -7.85
C LEU A 265 -12.99 -9.88 -9.18
N PRO A 266 -14.06 -10.71 -9.40
CA PRO A 266 -14.21 -11.41 -10.67
C PRO A 266 -14.29 -10.48 -11.90
N PRO A 267 -15.16 -9.44 -11.95
CA PRO A 267 -15.22 -8.55 -13.10
C PRO A 267 -13.91 -7.78 -13.32
N PHE A 268 -13.23 -7.34 -12.26
CA PHE A 268 -11.91 -6.68 -12.42
C PHE A 268 -10.85 -7.66 -12.97
N THR A 269 -10.90 -8.93 -12.55
CA THR A 269 -10.00 -9.96 -13.08
C THR A 269 -10.26 -10.24 -14.57
N GLU A 270 -11.53 -10.24 -15.00
CA GLU A 270 -11.89 -10.39 -16.41
C GLU A 270 -11.45 -9.20 -17.25
N MET A 271 -11.68 -7.96 -16.78
CA MET A 271 -11.19 -6.75 -17.43
C MET A 271 -9.65 -6.76 -17.54
N ALA A 272 -8.96 -7.18 -16.47
CA ALA A 272 -7.50 -7.29 -16.47
C ALA A 272 -7.01 -8.32 -17.51
N ALA A 273 -7.66 -9.49 -17.59
CA ALA A 273 -7.32 -10.54 -18.54
C ALA A 273 -7.62 -10.18 -20.01
N ARG A 274 -8.61 -9.29 -20.25
CA ARG A 274 -8.91 -8.75 -21.58
C ARG A 274 -8.05 -7.55 -21.98
N GLY A 275 -7.15 -7.09 -21.09
CA GLY A 275 -6.33 -5.92 -21.36
C GLY A 275 -7.11 -4.58 -21.27
N GLU A 276 -8.29 -4.54 -20.68
CA GLU A 276 -9.17 -3.36 -20.54
C GLU A 276 -8.60 -2.37 -19.49
N ARG A 277 -7.33 -1.97 -19.70
CA ARG A 277 -6.55 -1.16 -18.74
C ARG A 277 -7.12 0.25 -18.53
N ARG A 278 -7.77 0.82 -19.56
CA ARG A 278 -8.37 2.16 -19.49
C ARG A 278 -9.55 2.18 -18.52
N GLU A 279 -10.39 1.16 -18.58
CA GLU A 279 -11.55 1.00 -17.69
C GLU A 279 -11.14 0.76 -16.24
N LEU A 280 -10.17 -0.13 -16.01
CA LEU A 280 -9.63 -0.36 -14.66
C LEU A 280 -9.04 0.91 -14.04
N ARG A 281 -8.36 1.75 -14.83
CA ARG A 281 -7.87 3.06 -14.37
C ARG A 281 -8.99 4.05 -14.09
N ALA A 282 -10.07 4.02 -14.88
CA ALA A 282 -11.26 4.84 -14.64
C ALA A 282 -11.94 4.43 -13.32
N TRP A 283 -12.07 3.12 -13.06
CA TRP A 283 -12.57 2.60 -11.79
C TRP A 283 -11.70 3.02 -10.60
N ALA A 284 -10.37 2.90 -10.70
CA ALA A 284 -9.45 3.31 -9.64
C ALA A 284 -9.61 4.80 -9.28
N ARG A 285 -9.68 5.67 -10.30
CA ARG A 285 -9.92 7.11 -10.10
C ARG A 285 -11.28 7.40 -9.49
N GLY A 286 -12.33 6.75 -10.02
CA GLY A 286 -13.71 6.95 -9.54
C GLY A 286 -13.87 6.53 -8.07
N ILE A 287 -13.36 5.35 -7.69
CA ILE A 287 -13.37 4.87 -6.30
C ILE A 287 -12.55 5.81 -5.42
N GLY A 288 -11.35 6.23 -5.87
CA GLY A 288 -10.49 7.14 -5.09
C GLY A 288 -11.16 8.48 -4.80
N ILE A 289 -11.75 9.13 -5.82
CA ILE A 289 -12.46 10.40 -5.66
C ILE A 289 -13.70 10.23 -4.76
N ALA A 290 -14.49 9.18 -5.01
CA ALA A 290 -15.68 8.89 -4.20
C ALA A 290 -15.31 8.68 -2.72
N SER A 291 -14.23 7.94 -2.44
CA SER A 291 -13.77 7.69 -1.08
C SER A 291 -13.30 8.95 -0.36
N LEU A 292 -12.55 9.82 -1.05
CA LEU A 292 -12.14 11.11 -0.48
C LEU A 292 -13.34 12.02 -0.19
N THR A 293 -14.34 12.04 -1.08
CA THR A 293 -15.57 12.84 -0.88
C THR A 293 -16.41 12.26 0.25
N LEU A 294 -16.59 10.93 0.27
CA LEU A 294 -17.37 10.26 1.30
C LEU A 294 -16.69 10.25 2.67
N ALA A 295 -15.37 10.43 2.74
CA ALA A 295 -14.66 10.53 4.01
C ALA A 295 -15.14 11.75 4.84
N ALA A 296 -15.46 12.87 4.19
CA ALA A 296 -16.04 14.02 4.88
C ALA A 296 -17.44 13.69 5.45
N PHE A 297 -18.26 12.95 4.70
CA PHE A 297 -19.53 12.45 5.22
C PHE A 297 -19.33 11.44 6.36
N GLY A 298 -18.37 10.54 6.23
CA GLY A 298 -17.97 9.60 7.28
C GLY A 298 -17.54 10.30 8.57
N ALA A 299 -16.82 11.43 8.45
CA ALA A 299 -16.45 12.27 9.59
C ALA A 299 -17.68 12.85 10.29
N VAL A 300 -18.62 13.40 9.53
CA VAL A 300 -19.88 13.96 10.11
C VAL A 300 -20.68 12.86 10.80
N VAL A 301 -20.87 11.72 10.17
CA VAL A 301 -21.58 10.56 10.77
C VAL A 301 -20.84 10.08 12.03
N GLY A 302 -19.52 9.97 11.97
CA GLY A 302 -18.68 9.60 13.12
C GLY A 302 -18.88 10.56 14.29
N ALA A 303 -18.80 11.87 14.05
CA ALA A 303 -18.96 12.90 15.08
C ALA A 303 -20.35 12.89 15.75
N VAL A 304 -21.40 12.63 14.97
CA VAL A 304 -22.80 12.73 15.45
C VAL A 304 -23.30 11.41 16.04
N VAL A 305 -23.04 10.32 15.33
CA VAL A 305 -23.59 8.98 15.67
C VAL A 305 -22.61 8.14 16.47
N GLY A 306 -21.30 8.34 16.25
CA GLY A 306 -20.23 7.54 16.88
C GLY A 306 -20.32 7.49 18.42
N PRO A 307 -20.36 8.63 19.13
CA PRO A 307 -20.45 8.63 20.59
C PRO A 307 -21.66 7.86 21.09
N ILE A 308 -22.82 8.04 20.43
CA ILE A 308 -24.08 7.36 20.77
C ILE A 308 -23.93 5.84 20.59
N LEU A 309 -23.38 5.39 19.45
CA LEU A 309 -23.22 3.97 19.18
C LEU A 309 -22.24 3.30 20.15
N VAL A 310 -21.15 3.99 20.48
CA VAL A 310 -20.15 3.46 21.42
C VAL A 310 -20.75 3.37 22.83
N SER A 311 -21.42 4.40 23.31
CA SER A 311 -22.04 4.39 24.65
C SER A 311 -23.19 3.38 24.76
N VAL A 312 -24.00 3.20 23.72
CA VAL A 312 -25.05 2.17 23.68
C VAL A 312 -24.45 0.75 23.69
N ALA A 313 -23.33 0.55 22.98
CA ALA A 313 -22.71 -0.77 22.87
C ALA A 313 -21.92 -1.18 24.12
N PHE A 314 -21.21 -0.23 24.76
CA PHE A 314 -20.26 -0.50 25.84
C PHE A 314 -20.66 0.11 27.21
N GLY A 315 -21.66 0.96 27.24
CA GLY A 315 -22.14 1.63 28.46
C GLY A 315 -21.75 3.10 28.52
N SER A 316 -22.38 3.85 29.45
CA SER A 316 -22.25 5.31 29.56
C SER A 316 -20.85 5.82 29.95
N GLY A 317 -19.94 4.94 30.35
CA GLY A 317 -18.53 5.29 30.59
C GLY A 317 -17.66 5.30 29.31
N PHE A 318 -18.22 4.89 28.18
CA PHE A 318 -17.54 4.85 26.90
C PHE A 318 -18.05 5.98 25.98
N GLU A 319 -17.64 7.20 26.27
CA GLU A 319 -18.00 8.38 25.46
C GLU A 319 -16.76 8.93 24.77
N PRO A 320 -16.49 8.56 23.50
CA PRO A 320 -15.40 9.15 22.73
C PRO A 320 -15.66 10.63 22.44
N ASP A 321 -14.59 11.42 22.36
CA ASP A 321 -14.67 12.77 21.84
C ASP A 321 -15.24 12.76 20.41
N ARG A 322 -15.97 13.83 20.06
CA ARG A 322 -16.59 13.96 18.74
C ARG A 322 -15.56 14.01 17.61
N MET A 323 -14.39 14.62 17.86
CA MET A 323 -13.31 14.69 16.88
C MET A 323 -12.71 13.30 16.64
N ASP A 324 -12.45 12.53 17.68
CA ASP A 324 -11.94 11.16 17.57
C ASP A 324 -12.90 10.25 16.81
N ALA A 325 -14.20 10.36 17.14
CA ALA A 325 -15.25 9.62 16.43
C ALA A 325 -15.38 10.06 14.96
N ALA A 326 -15.18 11.36 14.65
CA ALA A 326 -15.12 11.88 13.30
C ALA A 326 -13.94 11.32 12.52
N LEU A 327 -12.75 11.36 13.12
CA LEU A 327 -11.52 10.83 12.49
C LEU A 327 -11.63 9.32 12.27
N ALA A 328 -12.18 8.56 13.22
CA ALA A 328 -12.44 7.14 13.04
C ALA A 328 -13.40 6.87 11.88
N GLY A 329 -14.50 7.62 11.78
CA GLY A 329 -15.46 7.52 10.68
C GLY A 329 -14.86 7.84 9.32
N ALA A 330 -14.09 8.93 9.21
CA ALA A 330 -13.37 9.30 7.99
C ALA A 330 -12.36 8.23 7.57
N GLY A 331 -11.52 7.78 8.52
CA GLY A 331 -10.48 6.80 8.27
C GLY A 331 -11.03 5.47 7.76
N VAL A 332 -12.15 5.01 8.31
CA VAL A 332 -12.79 3.74 7.87
C VAL A 332 -13.39 3.86 6.46
N VAL A 333 -13.91 5.01 6.08
CA VAL A 333 -14.37 5.25 4.69
C VAL A 333 -13.17 5.21 3.73
N LEU A 334 -12.05 5.83 4.08
CA LEU A 334 -10.81 5.79 3.29
C LEU A 334 -10.26 4.36 3.20
N ALA A 335 -10.22 3.62 4.31
CA ALA A 335 -9.82 2.21 4.36
C ALA A 335 -10.69 1.35 3.42
N SER A 336 -12.02 1.59 3.41
CA SER A 336 -12.95 0.92 2.49
C SER A 336 -12.60 1.22 1.03
N GLY A 337 -12.28 2.48 0.71
CA GLY A 337 -11.80 2.87 -0.62
C GLY A 337 -10.52 2.15 -1.02
N GLY A 338 -9.54 2.12 -0.12
CA GLY A 338 -8.28 1.40 -0.30
C GLY A 338 -8.51 -0.11 -0.54
N LEU A 339 -9.43 -0.72 0.21
CA LEU A 339 -9.82 -2.11 0.04
C LEU A 339 -10.29 -2.41 -1.39
N PHE A 340 -11.18 -1.56 -1.97
CA PHE A 340 -11.73 -1.76 -3.31
C PHE A 340 -10.74 -1.40 -4.42
N VAL A 341 -9.96 -0.31 -4.30
CA VAL A 341 -8.91 0.01 -5.27
C VAL A 341 -7.84 -1.09 -5.27
N GLY A 342 -7.51 -1.64 -4.11
CA GLY A 342 -6.60 -2.77 -3.97
C GLY A 342 -7.01 -3.97 -4.82
N GLN A 343 -8.33 -4.24 -5.00
CA GLN A 343 -8.80 -5.35 -5.82
C GLN A 343 -8.43 -5.19 -7.30
N ILE A 344 -8.22 -3.99 -7.79
CA ILE A 344 -7.74 -3.76 -9.16
C ILE A 344 -6.29 -4.26 -9.31
N LEU A 345 -5.44 -4.01 -8.31
CA LEU A 345 -4.07 -4.50 -8.28
C LEU A 345 -4.01 -6.03 -8.12
N VAL A 346 -4.90 -6.59 -7.27
CA VAL A 346 -5.07 -8.05 -7.12
C VAL A 346 -5.47 -8.68 -8.46
N ALA A 347 -6.46 -8.10 -9.13
CA ALA A 347 -6.95 -8.56 -10.44
C ALA A 347 -5.84 -8.57 -11.50
N ARG A 348 -4.98 -7.55 -11.49
CA ARG A 348 -3.81 -7.42 -12.40
C ARG A 348 -2.61 -8.27 -11.97
N GLY A 349 -2.65 -8.95 -10.82
CA GLY A 349 -1.53 -9.73 -10.28
C GLY A 349 -0.37 -8.87 -9.72
N GLN A 350 -0.60 -7.59 -9.46
CA GLN A 350 0.40 -6.60 -9.05
C GLN A 350 0.56 -6.53 -7.52
N SER A 351 0.78 -7.68 -6.89
CA SER A 351 0.84 -7.82 -5.43
C SER A 351 1.96 -7.01 -4.77
N LEU A 352 3.09 -6.80 -5.47
CA LEU A 352 4.17 -5.97 -4.96
C LEU A 352 3.75 -4.49 -4.87
N ARG A 353 3.07 -3.96 -5.90
CA ARG A 353 2.54 -2.59 -5.86
C ARG A 353 1.50 -2.42 -4.74
N LEU A 354 0.65 -3.43 -4.55
CA LEU A 354 -0.31 -3.47 -3.46
C LEU A 354 0.40 -3.42 -2.09
N PHE A 355 1.40 -4.27 -1.87
CA PHE A 355 2.19 -4.30 -0.64
C PHE A 355 2.92 -2.98 -0.39
N LEU A 356 3.59 -2.42 -1.42
CA LEU A 356 4.33 -1.16 -1.28
C LEU A 356 3.41 0.01 -0.94
N SER A 357 2.18 0.05 -1.47
CA SER A 357 1.21 1.10 -1.15
C SER A 357 0.79 1.05 0.32
N TRP A 358 0.50 -0.14 0.85
CA TRP A 358 0.18 -0.33 2.27
C TRP A 358 1.39 -0.12 3.19
N GLY A 359 2.58 -0.59 2.78
CA GLY A 359 3.82 -0.36 3.50
C GLY A 359 4.17 1.13 3.62
N PHE A 360 3.96 1.88 2.53
CA PHE A 360 4.07 3.34 2.52
C PHE A 360 3.09 3.99 3.51
N ALA A 361 1.85 3.55 3.54
CA ALA A 361 0.85 4.06 4.46
C ALA A 361 1.24 3.85 5.93
N VAL A 362 1.70 2.64 6.28
CA VAL A 362 2.22 2.33 7.62
C VAL A 362 3.40 3.22 7.97
N MET A 363 4.33 3.43 7.03
CA MET A 363 5.47 4.32 7.25
C MET A 363 5.01 5.77 7.49
N VAL A 364 4.07 6.30 6.69
CA VAL A 364 3.52 7.65 6.87
C VAL A 364 2.84 7.78 8.22
N ALA A 365 2.01 6.82 8.61
CA ALA A 365 1.37 6.82 9.92
C ALA A 365 2.40 6.76 11.06
N THR A 366 3.48 5.97 10.90
CA THR A 366 4.57 5.90 11.87
C THR A 366 5.31 7.24 11.99
N VAL A 367 5.58 7.92 10.86
CA VAL A 367 6.21 9.26 10.88
C VAL A 367 5.32 10.27 11.60
N MET A 368 4.01 10.19 11.44
CA MET A 368 3.06 11.05 12.15
C MET A 368 3.17 10.93 13.67
N VAL A 369 3.51 9.74 14.19
CA VAL A 369 3.70 9.52 15.64
C VAL A 369 4.86 10.34 16.24
N PHE A 370 5.83 10.77 15.42
CA PHE A 370 6.95 11.62 15.86
C PHE A 370 6.65 13.12 15.77
N ILE A 371 5.50 13.54 15.24
CA ILE A 371 5.07 14.94 15.20
C ILE A 371 4.44 15.25 16.58
N PRO A 372 4.91 16.27 17.31
CA PRO A 372 4.37 16.56 18.64
C PRO A 372 2.90 16.98 18.55
N ILE A 373 2.01 16.21 19.14
CA ILE A 373 0.59 16.49 19.37
C ILE A 373 0.32 16.16 20.83
N ASP A 374 -0.24 17.10 21.57
CA ASP A 374 -0.36 17.00 23.04
C ASP A 374 -1.30 15.88 23.50
N ASP A 375 -2.40 15.64 22.76
CA ASP A 375 -3.39 14.61 23.09
C ASP A 375 -3.02 13.27 22.42
N PRO A 376 -2.71 12.21 23.22
CA PRO A 376 -2.31 10.91 22.66
C PRO A 376 -3.38 10.23 21.79
N VAL A 377 -4.67 10.42 22.09
CA VAL A 377 -5.78 9.81 21.35
C VAL A 377 -5.96 10.51 20.01
N ASN A 378 -6.05 11.85 20.01
CA ASN A 378 -6.10 12.66 18.79
C ASN A 378 -4.88 12.40 17.91
N HIS A 379 -3.69 12.28 18.50
CA HIS A 379 -2.45 11.98 17.78
C HIS A 379 -2.58 10.70 16.95
N VAL A 380 -3.03 9.64 17.58
CA VAL A 380 -3.19 8.33 16.94
C VAL A 380 -4.32 8.35 15.90
N MET A 381 -5.42 9.03 16.18
CA MET A 381 -6.53 9.15 15.23
C MET A 381 -6.14 9.95 13.97
N ILE A 382 -5.34 11.00 14.12
CA ILE A 382 -4.78 11.76 13.00
C ILE A 382 -3.80 10.87 12.20
N ALA A 383 -2.88 10.16 12.90
CA ALA A 383 -1.95 9.24 12.24
C ALA A 383 -2.67 8.14 11.45
N PHE A 384 -3.77 7.61 11.99
CA PHE A 384 -4.63 6.65 11.31
C PHE A 384 -5.22 7.23 10.02
N VAL A 385 -5.88 8.39 10.07
CA VAL A 385 -6.49 9.03 8.90
C VAL A 385 -5.45 9.38 7.84
N VAL A 386 -4.31 9.95 8.25
CA VAL A 386 -3.20 10.30 7.33
C VAL A 386 -2.62 9.04 6.69
N GLY A 387 -2.47 7.96 7.45
CA GLY A 387 -2.07 6.65 6.93
C GLY A 387 -3.06 6.10 5.89
N GLU A 388 -4.37 6.17 6.17
CA GLU A 388 -5.40 5.71 5.22
C GLU A 388 -5.49 6.57 3.95
N VAL A 389 -5.28 7.90 4.06
CA VAL A 389 -5.13 8.78 2.88
C VAL A 389 -3.92 8.37 2.06
N ALA A 390 -2.78 8.12 2.71
CA ALA A 390 -1.56 7.67 2.04
C ALA A 390 -1.76 6.30 1.36
N ALA A 391 -2.47 5.36 2.01
CA ALA A 391 -2.84 4.07 1.43
C ALA A 391 -3.70 4.25 0.17
N LEU A 392 -4.78 5.01 0.27
CA LEU A 392 -5.70 5.24 -0.85
C LEU A 392 -4.99 5.91 -2.03
N LEU A 393 -4.23 6.98 -1.78
CA LEU A 393 -3.47 7.68 -2.82
C LEU A 393 -2.40 6.79 -3.45
N GLY A 394 -1.66 6.02 -2.64
CA GLY A 394 -0.67 5.06 -3.10
C GLY A 394 -1.28 3.97 -3.98
N LEU A 395 -2.41 3.40 -3.57
CA LEU A 395 -3.15 2.37 -4.33
C LEU A 395 -3.73 2.91 -5.63
N VAL A 396 -4.37 4.09 -5.61
CA VAL A 396 -4.86 4.74 -6.83
C VAL A 396 -3.71 5.02 -7.78
N PHE A 397 -2.62 5.59 -7.28
CA PHE A 397 -1.43 5.87 -8.07
C PHE A 397 -0.86 4.58 -8.69
N ALA A 398 -0.68 3.52 -7.89
CA ALA A 398 -0.20 2.22 -8.36
C ALA A 398 -1.10 1.61 -9.44
N ALA A 399 -2.43 1.78 -9.31
CA ALA A 399 -3.39 1.31 -10.32
C ALA A 399 -3.36 2.13 -11.62
N LEU A 400 -2.98 3.41 -11.55
CA LEU A 400 -2.86 4.31 -12.70
C LEU A 400 -1.53 4.15 -13.46
N LEU A 401 -0.50 3.56 -12.84
CA LEU A 401 0.78 3.34 -13.50
C LEU A 401 0.64 2.47 -14.74
N HIS A 402 1.35 2.86 -15.82
CA HIS A 402 1.50 2.03 -17.01
C HIS A 402 2.41 0.83 -16.68
N ASP A 403 2.05 -0.34 -17.19
CA ASP A 403 2.98 -1.45 -17.23
C ASP A 403 4.02 -1.10 -18.28
N ALA A 404 5.29 -0.99 -17.87
CA ALA A 404 6.37 -0.82 -18.82
C ALA A 404 6.46 -2.12 -19.65
N ASP A 405 6.42 -1.98 -20.98
CA ASP A 405 6.61 -3.11 -21.88
C ASP A 405 7.93 -3.82 -21.55
N GLU A 406 7.82 -5.11 -21.32
CA GLU A 406 8.91 -6.01 -20.98
C GLU A 406 9.78 -6.24 -22.24
N ALA A 407 10.85 -5.46 -22.37
CA ALA A 407 11.92 -5.79 -23.30
C ALA A 407 13.26 -5.89 -22.54
N THR A 408 13.71 -7.11 -22.45
CA THR A 408 15.12 -7.53 -22.32
C THR A 408 16.00 -6.89 -21.25
N THR A 409 15.70 -7.11 -19.97
CA THR A 409 16.71 -7.12 -18.90
C THR A 409 16.23 -8.06 -17.80
N SER A 410 17.16 -8.69 -17.05
CA SER A 410 16.82 -9.61 -15.97
C SER A 410 15.58 -9.14 -15.21
N HIS A 411 14.47 -9.86 -15.34
CA HIS A 411 13.13 -9.55 -14.79
C HIS A 411 13.19 -9.09 -13.31
N GLY A 412 14.13 -9.64 -12.54
CA GLY A 412 14.34 -9.31 -11.13
C GLY A 412 14.81 -7.87 -10.90
N TYR A 413 15.81 -7.40 -11.64
CA TYR A 413 16.37 -6.05 -11.47
C TYR A 413 15.35 -4.97 -11.80
N THR A 414 14.64 -5.08 -12.92
CA THR A 414 13.66 -4.06 -13.37
C THR A 414 12.51 -3.89 -12.38
N VAL A 415 12.02 -4.98 -11.80
CA VAL A 415 10.95 -4.95 -10.79
C VAL A 415 11.45 -4.30 -9.50
N VAL A 416 12.63 -4.73 -9.00
CA VAL A 416 13.24 -4.16 -7.79
C VAL A 416 13.54 -2.68 -8.00
N LYS A 417 14.15 -2.32 -9.12
CA LYS A 417 14.45 -0.93 -9.51
C LYS A 417 13.21 -0.05 -9.48
N ARG A 418 12.13 -0.49 -10.14
CA ARG A 418 10.90 0.29 -10.18
C ARG A 418 10.22 0.42 -8.81
N SER A 419 10.31 -0.62 -8.00
CA SER A 419 9.82 -0.59 -6.62
C SER A 419 10.59 0.41 -5.76
N MET A 420 11.92 0.43 -5.87
CA MET A 420 12.77 1.43 -5.22
C MET A 420 12.45 2.84 -5.70
N ASP A 421 12.27 3.05 -7.00
CA ASP A 421 11.89 4.33 -7.58
C ASP A 421 10.57 4.87 -6.98
N ILE A 422 9.55 4.02 -6.92
CA ILE A 422 8.23 4.41 -6.38
C ILE A 422 8.32 4.67 -4.88
N ALA A 423 8.84 3.71 -4.10
CA ALA A 423 8.93 3.83 -2.66
C ALA A 423 9.80 5.03 -2.24
N GLY A 424 11.01 5.13 -2.80
CA GLY A 424 11.93 6.21 -2.48
C GLY A 424 11.39 7.60 -2.85
N SER A 425 10.73 7.72 -4.02
CA SER A 425 10.14 9.01 -4.43
C SER A 425 8.93 9.40 -3.60
N MET A 426 8.10 8.44 -3.18
CA MET A 426 7.00 8.73 -2.27
C MET A 426 7.50 9.19 -0.90
N VAL A 427 8.49 8.46 -0.36
CA VAL A 427 9.17 8.86 0.90
C VAL A 427 9.74 10.26 0.78
N ALA A 428 10.51 10.52 -0.28
CA ALA A 428 11.13 11.83 -0.50
C ALA A 428 10.08 12.94 -0.61
N LEU A 429 9.00 12.77 -1.36
CA LEU A 429 7.95 13.77 -1.51
C LEU A 429 7.22 14.06 -0.18
N VAL A 430 6.96 13.04 0.63
CA VAL A 430 6.31 13.23 1.94
C VAL A 430 7.24 13.95 2.92
N LEU A 431 8.48 13.46 3.06
CA LEU A 431 9.44 14.06 4.00
C LEU A 431 9.85 15.48 3.60
N LEU A 432 9.99 15.73 2.29
CA LEU A 432 10.44 17.02 1.77
C LEU A 432 9.27 17.94 1.40
N PHE A 433 8.02 17.53 1.59
CA PHE A 433 6.84 18.37 1.31
C PHE A 433 6.87 19.73 2.03
N PRO A 434 7.19 19.81 3.33
CA PRO A 434 7.30 21.11 4.01
C PRO A 434 8.37 22.01 3.38
N VAL A 435 9.53 21.44 3.02
CA VAL A 435 10.61 22.15 2.34
C VAL A 435 10.17 22.64 0.98
N LEU A 436 9.49 21.80 0.19
CA LEU A 436 8.94 22.16 -1.12
C LEU A 436 7.90 23.28 -1.01
N LEU A 437 7.03 23.23 0.00
CA LEU A 437 6.01 24.25 0.23
C LEU A 437 6.65 25.60 0.57
N ILE A 438 7.60 25.63 1.50
CA ILE A 438 8.33 26.83 1.89
C ILE A 438 9.10 27.40 0.69
N ALA A 439 9.81 26.53 -0.05
CA ALA A 439 10.55 26.95 -1.24
C ALA A 439 9.62 27.51 -2.34
N ALA A 440 8.46 26.89 -2.57
CA ALA A 440 7.48 27.37 -3.55
C ALA A 440 6.91 28.75 -3.17
N ILE A 441 6.64 28.97 -1.88
CA ILE A 441 6.21 30.27 -1.36
C ILE A 441 7.35 31.29 -1.54
N ALA A 442 8.59 30.97 -1.16
CA ALA A 442 9.73 31.84 -1.29
C ALA A 442 9.99 32.28 -2.75
N VAL A 443 9.88 31.34 -3.70
CA VAL A 443 10.00 31.64 -5.14
C VAL A 443 8.92 32.63 -5.61
N ARG A 444 7.68 32.47 -5.11
CA ARG A 444 6.59 33.42 -5.48
C ARG A 444 6.73 34.80 -4.88
N LEU A 445 7.37 34.92 -3.71
CA LEU A 445 7.65 36.20 -3.05
C LEU A 445 8.87 36.91 -3.67
N ASP A 446 9.85 36.15 -4.19
CA ASP A 446 11.09 36.69 -4.76
C ASP A 446 10.90 37.22 -6.20
N SER A 447 10.01 36.63 -6.99
CA SER A 447 9.76 37.07 -8.36
C SER A 447 8.32 36.71 -8.83
N PRO A 448 7.68 37.55 -9.69
CA PRO A 448 6.33 37.30 -10.21
C PRO A 448 6.28 36.07 -11.09
N GLY A 449 5.16 35.28 -11.00
CA GLY A 449 4.90 34.11 -11.83
C GLY A 449 4.74 32.80 -11.04
N PRO A 450 4.56 31.65 -11.72
CA PRO A 450 4.35 30.34 -11.08
C PRO A 450 5.60 29.86 -10.35
N ALA A 451 5.40 29.16 -9.20
CA ALA A 451 6.52 28.59 -8.42
C ALA A 451 7.23 27.44 -9.14
N PHE A 452 6.50 26.69 -9.98
CA PHE A 452 7.03 25.56 -10.71
C PHE A 452 7.30 25.92 -12.16
N PHE A 453 8.40 25.40 -12.69
CA PHE A 453 8.84 25.51 -14.07
C PHE A 453 8.88 24.13 -14.71
N ARG A 454 8.50 24.05 -15.99
CA ARG A 454 8.54 22.82 -16.78
C ARG A 454 9.51 22.98 -17.94
N GLN A 455 10.43 22.04 -18.08
CA GLN A 455 11.41 22.02 -19.16
C GLN A 455 11.35 20.71 -19.92
N GLN A 456 11.39 20.80 -21.23
CA GLN A 456 11.46 19.61 -22.08
C GLN A 456 12.88 19.03 -22.04
N ARG A 457 12.98 17.73 -21.82
CA ARG A 457 14.24 16.98 -21.73
C ARG A 457 14.11 15.68 -22.51
N VAL A 458 15.25 15.15 -22.97
CA VAL A 458 15.31 13.85 -23.65
C VAL A 458 15.30 12.74 -22.61
N GLY A 459 14.39 11.81 -22.76
CA GLY A 459 14.22 10.65 -21.91
C GLY A 459 14.61 9.35 -22.61
N ARG A 460 14.06 8.23 -22.09
CA ARG A 460 14.33 6.90 -22.64
C ARG A 460 13.89 6.79 -24.11
N ASP A 461 14.68 6.07 -24.89
CA ASP A 461 14.49 5.84 -26.33
C ASP A 461 14.45 7.15 -27.15
N GLY A 462 15.17 8.20 -26.68
CA GLY A 462 15.24 9.50 -27.34
C GLY A 462 13.93 10.32 -27.31
N ARG A 463 12.93 9.88 -26.55
CA ARG A 463 11.61 10.54 -26.46
C ARG A 463 11.61 11.68 -25.45
N ASP A 464 11.07 12.81 -25.84
CA ASP A 464 10.97 13.98 -24.97
C ASP A 464 9.95 13.78 -23.83
N PHE A 465 10.26 14.36 -22.66
CA PHE A 465 9.36 14.41 -21.53
C PHE A 465 9.43 15.75 -20.82
N TRP A 466 8.40 16.10 -20.05
CA TRP A 466 8.36 17.32 -19.26
C TRP A 466 8.92 17.08 -17.86
N MET A 467 10.08 17.67 -17.60
CA MET A 467 10.75 17.71 -16.29
C MET A 467 10.21 18.87 -15.48
N VAL A 468 9.89 18.65 -14.21
CA VAL A 468 9.31 19.66 -13.30
C VAL A 468 10.36 20.10 -12.29
N LYS A 469 10.62 21.42 -12.19
CA LYS A 469 11.54 22.04 -11.22
C LYS A 469 10.86 23.19 -10.48
N LEU A 470 11.44 23.65 -9.36
CA LEU A 470 11.13 24.99 -8.85
C LEU A 470 11.78 26.02 -9.76
N ARG A 471 11.09 27.13 -9.95
CA ARG A 471 11.60 28.24 -10.77
C ARG A 471 12.72 28.97 -10.02
N THR A 472 13.89 29.06 -10.64
CA THR A 472 15.08 29.69 -10.09
C THR A 472 15.53 30.91 -10.89
N MET A 473 14.84 31.24 -11.99
CA MET A 473 15.13 32.32 -12.91
C MET A 473 13.89 33.20 -13.16
N VAL A 474 14.06 34.45 -13.50
CA VAL A 474 12.99 35.36 -13.93
C VAL A 474 12.46 34.96 -15.32
N ILE A 475 11.15 35.23 -15.56
CA ILE A 475 10.46 34.74 -16.78
C ILE A 475 10.76 35.62 -18.00
N ASP A 476 11.11 36.88 -17.83
CA ASP A 476 11.19 37.93 -18.87
C ASP A 476 12.62 38.25 -19.36
N HIS A 477 13.49 37.25 -19.52
CA HIS A 477 14.81 37.51 -20.09
C HIS A 477 15.06 36.76 -21.39
N ASP A 478 15.63 37.48 -22.36
CA ASP A 478 15.97 37.07 -23.71
C ASP A 478 16.68 35.72 -23.78
N GLU A 479 16.14 34.82 -24.60
CA GLU A 479 16.84 33.62 -25.05
C GLU A 479 18.17 33.94 -25.77
N GLU A 480 18.41 35.21 -26.12
CA GLU A 480 19.57 35.72 -26.84
C GLU A 480 20.87 35.48 -26.06
N VAL A 481 20.88 35.70 -24.74
CA VAL A 481 22.06 35.44 -23.86
C VAL A 481 22.45 33.96 -23.88
N PHE A 482 21.47 33.08 -23.93
CA PHE A 482 21.73 31.63 -24.00
C PHE A 482 22.17 31.19 -25.41
N ARG A 483 21.61 31.79 -26.45
CA ARG A 483 22.04 31.55 -27.84
C ARG A 483 23.44 32.01 -28.08
N GLU A 484 23.79 33.24 -27.67
CA GLU A 484 25.17 33.77 -27.77
C GLU A 484 26.17 32.87 -27.03
N HIS A 485 25.79 32.32 -25.86
CA HIS A 485 26.65 31.41 -25.13
C HIS A 485 26.82 30.08 -25.88
N LEU A 486 25.75 29.50 -26.43
CA LEU A 486 25.81 28.31 -27.27
C LEU A 486 26.60 28.49 -28.54
N ASP A 487 26.48 29.66 -29.17
CA ASP A 487 27.22 29.96 -30.41
C ASP A 487 28.72 30.19 -30.14
N ARG A 488 29.08 30.81 -29.01
CA ARG A 488 30.48 30.85 -28.55
C ARG A 488 31.06 29.47 -28.26
N LEU A 489 30.26 28.57 -27.67
CA LEU A 489 30.67 27.18 -27.40
C LEU A 489 30.86 26.39 -28.72
N LYS A 490 30.05 26.64 -29.77
CA LYS A 490 30.20 26.03 -31.09
C LYS A 490 31.40 26.57 -31.86
N GLU A 491 31.73 27.83 -31.69
CA GLU A 491 32.88 28.51 -32.34
C GLU A 491 34.22 28.15 -31.69
N ALA A 492 34.22 27.75 -30.44
CA ALA A 492 35.41 27.35 -29.67
C ALA A 492 35.90 25.93 -30.03
N ASN A 493 35.85 25.57 -31.30
CA ASN A 493 36.26 24.33 -31.96
C ASN A 493 37.58 23.81 -31.36
N ASP A 494 37.55 22.92 -30.36
CA ASP A 494 38.53 21.92 -30.02
C ASP A 494 38.28 21.35 -28.63
N ASP A 495 38.31 20.05 -28.47
CA ASP A 495 38.57 19.18 -27.31
C ASP A 495 38.32 19.71 -25.86
N ALA A 496 37.72 20.89 -25.70
CA ALA A 496 37.41 21.45 -24.40
C ALA A 496 36.07 20.93 -23.88
N ASP A 497 36.13 20.37 -22.73
CA ASP A 497 35.08 19.84 -21.91
C ASP A 497 34.04 20.93 -21.58
N TYR A 498 32.98 21.00 -22.36
CA TYR A 498 32.01 22.11 -22.29
C TYR A 498 31.14 22.04 -21.04
N SER A 499 31.29 22.99 -20.11
CA SER A 499 30.26 23.35 -19.15
C SER A 499 29.25 24.31 -19.81
N ILE A 500 28.03 23.82 -20.09
CA ILE A 500 26.94 24.64 -20.65
C ILE A 500 26.36 25.62 -19.60
N ARG A 501 26.88 25.60 -18.38
CA ARG A 501 26.44 26.46 -17.29
C ARG A 501 27.14 27.82 -17.33
N ILE A 502 26.36 28.88 -17.43
CA ILE A 502 26.87 30.25 -17.28
C ILE A 502 27.15 30.49 -15.78
N GLU A 503 28.41 30.76 -15.40
CA GLU A 503 28.84 30.85 -14.00
C GLU A 503 28.14 32.01 -13.25
N GLU A 504 27.87 33.12 -13.82
CA GLU A 504 27.13 34.24 -13.21
C GLU A 504 25.93 34.61 -14.09
N ASP A 505 24.93 33.72 -14.17
CA ASP A 505 23.73 33.95 -14.98
C ASP A 505 22.86 35.05 -14.33
N PRO A 506 22.73 36.25 -14.95
CA PRO A 506 21.98 37.37 -14.38
C PRO A 506 20.47 37.10 -14.23
N ARG A 507 19.96 36.02 -14.86
CA ARG A 507 18.56 35.62 -14.78
C ARG A 507 18.23 34.93 -13.47
N VAL A 508 19.24 34.47 -12.71
CA VAL A 508 19.04 33.71 -11.46
C VAL A 508 18.59 34.65 -10.35
N THR A 509 17.45 34.35 -9.74
CA THR A 509 16.94 35.13 -8.61
C THR A 509 17.72 34.85 -7.32
N ARG A 510 17.61 35.72 -6.31
CA ARG A 510 18.31 35.57 -5.02
C ARG A 510 17.89 34.26 -4.31
N VAL A 511 16.61 33.95 -4.30
CA VAL A 511 16.08 32.70 -3.77
C VAL A 511 16.51 31.53 -4.68
N GLY A 512 16.45 31.72 -6.00
CA GLY A 512 16.89 30.75 -6.99
C GLY A 512 18.33 30.28 -6.81
N ALA A 513 19.25 31.21 -6.52
CA ALA A 513 20.66 30.88 -6.27
C ALA A 513 20.82 29.95 -5.05
N ARG A 514 20.09 30.21 -3.95
CA ARG A 514 20.09 29.35 -2.77
C ARG A 514 19.49 27.96 -3.05
N LEU A 515 18.36 27.93 -3.78
CA LEU A 515 17.72 26.65 -4.13
C LEU A 515 18.63 25.77 -5.01
N ARG A 516 19.36 26.37 -5.96
CA ARG A 516 20.36 25.69 -6.81
C ARG A 516 21.54 25.16 -6.01
N LYS A 517 22.06 25.97 -5.08
CA LYS A 517 23.19 25.59 -4.21
C LYS A 517 22.88 24.26 -3.45
N TRP A 518 21.66 24.10 -2.95
CA TRP A 518 21.21 22.92 -2.20
C TRP A 518 20.45 21.90 -3.05
N SER A 519 20.35 22.09 -4.38
CA SER A 519 19.54 21.25 -5.29
C SER A 519 18.07 21.07 -4.89
N ILE A 520 17.54 22.02 -4.11
CA ILE A 520 16.12 22.02 -3.69
C ILE A 520 15.21 22.24 -4.90
N ASP A 521 15.69 22.93 -5.94
CA ASP A 521 14.96 23.16 -7.19
C ASP A 521 14.67 21.88 -7.95
N GLU A 522 15.42 20.81 -7.74
CA GLU A 522 15.25 19.51 -8.40
C GLU A 522 14.32 18.55 -7.64
N LEU A 523 13.93 18.85 -6.39
CA LEU A 523 13.05 17.99 -5.60
C LEU A 523 11.70 17.65 -6.30
N PRO A 524 11.06 18.54 -7.10
CA PRO A 524 9.86 18.16 -7.86
C PRO A 524 10.09 17.03 -8.87
N ASN A 525 11.33 16.68 -9.22
CA ASN A 525 11.63 15.55 -10.10
C ASN A 525 11.23 14.19 -9.50
N PHE A 526 11.09 14.07 -8.18
CA PHE A 526 10.50 12.88 -7.57
C PHE A 526 9.08 12.60 -8.10
N TRP A 527 8.34 13.63 -8.49
CA TRP A 527 7.07 13.48 -9.20
C TRP A 527 7.22 12.85 -10.59
N ASN A 528 8.28 13.22 -11.33
CA ASN A 528 8.62 12.61 -12.61
C ASN A 528 9.01 11.13 -12.46
N VAL A 529 9.71 10.79 -11.36
CA VAL A 529 10.02 9.39 -11.03
C VAL A 529 8.75 8.60 -10.74
N LEU A 530 7.84 9.14 -9.95
CA LEU A 530 6.56 8.51 -9.67
C LEU A 530 5.75 8.27 -10.94
N LYS A 531 5.67 9.26 -11.84
CA LYS A 531 5.02 9.13 -13.16
C LYS A 531 5.69 8.08 -14.06
N GLY A 532 6.96 7.80 -13.84
CA GLY A 532 7.73 6.83 -14.60
C GLY A 532 8.46 7.39 -15.82
N SER A 533 8.51 8.72 -15.99
CA SER A 533 9.36 9.38 -16.99
C SER A 533 10.82 9.47 -16.56
N MET A 534 11.09 9.41 -15.24
CA MET A 534 12.43 9.35 -14.65
C MET A 534 12.57 8.14 -13.71
N SER A 535 13.78 7.94 -13.20
CA SER A 535 14.17 6.98 -12.16
C SER A 535 14.89 7.74 -11.04
N LEU A 536 15.02 7.16 -9.84
CA LEU A 536 15.88 7.72 -8.79
C LEU A 536 17.33 7.78 -9.24
N VAL A 537 17.85 6.67 -9.78
CA VAL A 537 19.22 6.54 -10.27
C VAL A 537 19.20 6.26 -11.77
N GLY A 538 19.97 7.02 -12.54
CA GLY A 538 20.08 6.88 -13.99
C GLY A 538 20.90 8.00 -14.61
N PRO A 539 21.11 7.99 -15.93
CA PRO A 539 21.77 9.06 -16.67
C PRO A 539 21.12 10.42 -16.44
N ARG A 540 21.90 11.51 -16.34
CA ARG A 540 21.35 12.86 -16.18
C ARG A 540 20.49 13.25 -17.39
N PRO A 541 19.26 13.82 -17.19
CA PRO A 541 18.42 14.24 -18.31
C PRO A 541 19.01 15.44 -19.05
N LEU A 542 19.23 15.29 -20.36
CA LEU A 542 19.80 16.32 -21.23
C LEU A 542 18.71 17.13 -21.95
N VAL A 543 19.01 18.39 -22.31
CA VAL A 543 18.23 19.13 -23.29
C VAL A 543 18.46 18.56 -24.68
N ARG A 544 17.53 18.79 -25.61
CA ARG A 544 17.59 18.25 -26.96
C ARG A 544 18.90 18.59 -27.67
N ALA A 545 19.39 19.82 -27.55
CA ALA A 545 20.64 20.26 -28.17
C ALA A 545 21.87 19.48 -27.64
N GLU A 546 21.95 19.21 -26.31
CA GLU A 546 23.01 18.37 -25.74
C GLU A 546 22.92 16.92 -26.20
N ALA A 547 21.69 16.39 -26.29
CA ALA A 547 21.46 14.99 -26.70
C ALA A 547 21.84 14.77 -28.17
N GLU A 548 21.64 15.77 -29.03
CA GLU A 548 22.03 15.72 -30.46
C GLU A 548 23.54 15.79 -30.65
N LEU A 549 24.28 16.48 -29.75
CA LEU A 549 25.74 16.52 -29.79
C LEU A 549 26.38 15.16 -29.55
N ILE A 550 25.83 14.37 -28.63
CA ILE A 550 26.34 13.02 -28.31
C ILE A 550 25.71 11.90 -29.16
N GLY A 551 24.68 12.23 -29.96
CA GLY A 551 23.91 11.28 -30.76
C GLY A 551 22.80 10.58 -29.96
N LEU A 552 21.60 10.56 -30.54
CA LEU A 552 20.41 9.95 -29.92
C LEU A 552 20.46 8.41 -29.88
N ASP A 553 21.41 7.80 -30.54
CA ASP A 553 21.72 6.38 -30.55
C ASP A 553 22.65 5.96 -29.41
N ASN A 554 23.17 6.93 -28.63
CA ASN A 554 24.04 6.64 -27.49
C ASN A 554 23.35 5.72 -26.47
N PRO A 555 24.04 4.70 -25.92
CA PRO A 555 23.50 3.72 -24.97
C PRO A 555 22.80 4.31 -23.76
N ARG A 556 23.17 5.52 -23.31
CA ARG A 556 22.55 6.21 -22.17
C ARG A 556 21.04 6.40 -22.34
N PHE A 557 20.57 6.58 -23.59
CA PHE A 557 19.13 6.76 -23.88
C PHE A 557 18.33 5.46 -23.84
N THR A 558 18.97 4.31 -23.66
CA THR A 558 18.25 3.05 -23.43
C THR A 558 17.58 2.99 -22.06
N LEU A 559 17.98 3.89 -21.15
CA LEU A 559 17.48 3.96 -19.79
C LEU A 559 16.64 5.22 -19.56
N LYS A 560 15.83 5.20 -18.49
CA LYS A 560 15.18 6.41 -17.98
C LYS A 560 16.23 7.31 -17.33
N PRO A 561 16.15 8.63 -17.54
CA PRO A 561 17.02 9.57 -16.83
C PRO A 561 16.79 9.53 -15.33
N GLY A 562 17.86 9.74 -14.55
CA GLY A 562 17.85 9.74 -13.09
C GLY A 562 17.67 11.11 -12.46
N VAL A 563 17.19 11.14 -11.21
CA VAL A 563 17.32 12.32 -10.32
C VAL A 563 18.78 12.43 -9.90
N THR A 564 19.42 11.30 -9.62
CA THR A 564 20.87 11.17 -9.43
C THR A 564 21.42 10.08 -10.33
N GLY A 565 22.73 9.95 -10.43
CA GLY A 565 23.39 8.96 -11.25
C GLY A 565 24.89 8.88 -10.98
N LEU A 566 25.56 7.96 -11.64
CA LEU A 566 26.97 7.70 -11.44
C LEU A 566 27.82 8.95 -11.77
N ALA A 567 27.51 9.65 -12.85
CA ALA A 567 28.16 10.91 -13.22
C ALA A 567 27.95 12.01 -12.15
N GLN A 568 26.74 12.13 -11.58
CA GLN A 568 26.47 13.17 -10.58
C GLN A 568 27.22 12.96 -9.25
N VAL A 569 27.51 11.71 -8.87
CA VAL A 569 28.23 11.42 -7.63
C VAL A 569 29.77 11.48 -7.80
N HIS A 570 30.29 11.47 -9.05
CA HIS A 570 31.73 11.54 -9.32
C HIS A 570 32.25 12.96 -9.64
N GLY A 571 31.40 13.91 -9.96
CA GLY A 571 31.88 15.24 -10.29
C GLY A 571 30.81 16.30 -10.54
N ARG A 572 29.54 15.94 -10.41
CA ARG A 572 28.38 16.85 -10.53
C ARG A 572 28.47 17.75 -11.78
N ASP A 573 28.68 19.05 -11.57
CA ASP A 573 28.76 20.06 -12.61
C ASP A 573 30.21 20.41 -13.00
N SER A 574 31.24 19.82 -12.31
CA SER A 574 32.66 20.04 -12.56
C SER A 574 33.24 19.17 -13.69
N ILE A 575 32.54 18.10 -14.07
CA ILE A 575 32.93 17.21 -15.19
C ILE A 575 32.24 17.61 -16.48
N GLY A 576 32.95 17.53 -17.58
CA GLY A 576 32.43 17.88 -18.87
C GLY A 576 31.46 16.88 -19.49
N LEU A 577 30.94 17.22 -20.67
CA LEU A 577 29.93 16.39 -21.35
C LEU A 577 30.45 15.03 -21.74
N THR A 578 31.69 14.92 -22.17
CA THR A 578 32.33 13.67 -22.61
C THR A 578 32.50 12.72 -21.42
N GLU A 579 33.17 13.17 -20.36
CA GLU A 579 33.39 12.37 -19.14
C GLU A 579 32.06 11.96 -18.50
N ARG A 580 31.07 12.88 -18.46
CA ARG A 580 29.72 12.60 -17.97
C ARG A 580 29.06 11.49 -18.79
N THR A 581 29.24 11.50 -20.09
CA THR A 581 28.69 10.46 -20.99
C THR A 581 29.34 9.10 -20.73
N GLU A 582 30.65 9.07 -20.49
CA GLU A 582 31.38 7.84 -20.15
C GLU A 582 30.85 7.23 -18.84
N TRP A 583 30.65 8.02 -17.79
CA TRP A 583 30.05 7.55 -16.53
C TRP A 583 28.62 7.05 -16.71
N ASP A 584 27.83 7.70 -17.56
CA ASP A 584 26.47 7.25 -17.86
C ASP A 584 26.45 5.93 -18.65
N GLU A 585 27.40 5.74 -19.60
CA GLU A 585 27.57 4.48 -20.32
C GLU A 585 28.07 3.35 -19.38
N GLU A 586 28.99 3.67 -18.47
CA GLU A 586 29.44 2.74 -17.43
C GLU A 586 28.25 2.28 -16.57
N TYR A 587 27.38 3.20 -16.15
CA TYR A 587 26.17 2.85 -15.44
C TYR A 587 25.26 1.94 -16.27
N VAL A 588 25.11 2.19 -17.57
CA VAL A 588 24.31 1.32 -18.47
C VAL A 588 24.88 -0.10 -18.49
N ARG A 589 26.22 -0.27 -18.48
CA ARG A 589 26.88 -1.60 -18.51
C ARG A 589 26.80 -2.33 -17.18
N THR A 590 26.99 -1.62 -16.05
CA THR A 590 27.25 -2.23 -14.72
C THR A 590 26.05 -2.16 -13.79
N ARG A 591 24.92 -1.60 -14.18
CA ARG A 591 23.74 -1.36 -13.34
C ARG A 591 23.27 -2.60 -12.60
N THR A 592 23.17 -2.47 -11.28
CA THR A 592 22.66 -3.48 -10.34
C THR A 592 21.92 -2.78 -9.21
N THR A 593 21.04 -3.48 -8.51
CA THR A 593 20.37 -2.94 -7.31
C THR A 593 21.39 -2.47 -6.24
N LYS A 594 22.54 -3.19 -6.10
CA LYS A 594 23.61 -2.81 -5.18
C LYS A 594 24.25 -1.48 -5.58
N LEU A 595 24.51 -1.28 -6.87
CA LEU A 595 25.06 -0.03 -7.40
C LEU A 595 24.06 1.13 -7.22
N ASP A 596 22.77 0.90 -7.49
CA ASP A 596 21.74 1.92 -7.27
C ASP A 596 21.68 2.39 -5.82
N VAL A 597 21.72 1.46 -4.86
CA VAL A 597 21.75 1.80 -3.43
C VAL A 597 23.03 2.56 -3.08
N ALA A 598 24.18 2.15 -3.61
CA ALA A 598 25.46 2.84 -3.37
C ALA A 598 25.42 4.28 -3.88
N VAL A 599 24.92 4.51 -5.11
CA VAL A 599 24.75 5.85 -5.70
C VAL A 599 23.80 6.70 -4.86
N LEU A 600 22.66 6.16 -4.38
CA LEU A 600 21.74 6.88 -3.50
C LEU A 600 22.41 7.29 -2.18
N MET A 601 23.15 6.37 -1.54
CA MET A 601 23.88 6.68 -0.30
C MET A 601 24.96 7.74 -0.51
N GLN A 602 25.68 7.66 -1.63
CA GLN A 602 26.70 8.64 -1.97
C GLN A 602 26.07 10.01 -2.29
N THR A 603 24.93 10.05 -2.98
CA THR A 603 24.17 11.29 -3.24
C THR A 603 23.81 12.00 -1.94
N VAL A 604 23.32 11.29 -0.93
CA VAL A 604 23.02 11.85 0.39
C VAL A 604 24.28 12.48 0.99
N ARG A 605 25.41 11.78 0.97
CA ARG A 605 26.68 12.33 1.45
C ARG A 605 27.10 13.59 0.69
N THR A 606 27.03 13.57 -0.63
CA THR A 606 27.44 14.70 -1.49
C THR A 606 26.55 15.94 -1.28
N VAL A 607 25.25 15.75 -0.99
CA VAL A 607 24.32 16.86 -0.71
C VAL A 607 24.57 17.48 0.67
N PHE A 608 24.97 16.69 1.67
CA PHE A 608 25.21 17.14 3.05
C PHE A 608 26.69 17.40 3.38
N ALA A 609 27.65 16.95 2.58
CA ALA A 609 29.03 17.40 2.66
C ALA A 609 29.09 18.84 2.14
N ASP A 610 29.84 19.69 2.86
CA ASP A 610 29.85 21.12 2.68
C ASP A 610 29.96 21.53 1.19
N PRO A 611 29.08 22.40 0.67
CA PRO A 611 29.14 22.83 -0.74
C PRO A 611 30.35 23.72 -1.09
N GLY A 612 31.31 23.85 -0.18
CA GLY A 612 32.47 24.73 -0.31
C GLY A 612 33.84 24.01 -0.42
N ASP A 613 33.95 22.76 -0.08
CA ASP A 613 35.20 21.98 -0.18
C ASP A 613 35.25 21.17 -1.47
N GLU A 614 35.57 21.80 -2.59
CA GLU A 614 36.00 21.18 -3.84
C GLU A 614 37.49 20.83 -3.81
N GLU A 615 38.02 20.23 -2.73
CA GLU A 615 39.39 19.74 -2.73
C GLU A 615 39.42 18.27 -2.29
N HIS A 616 39.69 17.41 -3.28
CA HIS A 616 40.25 16.06 -3.16
C HIS A 616 39.47 15.01 -2.33
N ALA A 617 38.48 14.40 -2.94
CA ALA A 617 38.22 12.98 -2.66
C ALA A 617 39.07 12.14 -3.63
N GLU A 618 40.33 11.89 -3.30
CA GLU A 618 41.05 10.74 -3.82
C GLU A 618 40.32 9.46 -3.39
N LEU A 619 39.42 9.01 -4.26
CA LEU A 619 38.85 7.68 -4.17
C LEU A 619 39.94 6.69 -4.56
N GLY A 620 40.43 5.97 -3.54
CA GLY A 620 41.39 4.92 -3.69
C GLY A 620 41.01 3.99 -4.84
N GLN A 621 41.97 3.79 -5.70
CA GLN A 621 41.99 2.79 -6.76
C GLN A 621 41.28 1.52 -6.30
N VAL A 622 40.24 1.13 -6.99
CA VAL A 622 39.75 -0.25 -6.95
C VAL A 622 40.91 -1.10 -7.47
N ARG A 623 41.64 -1.74 -6.54
CA ARG A 623 42.66 -2.71 -6.87
C ARG A 623 42.03 -3.80 -7.72
N ASP A 624 42.60 -4.02 -8.89
CA ASP A 624 42.40 -5.22 -9.69
C ASP A 624 42.53 -6.47 -8.82
N PRO A 625 41.66 -7.46 -8.95
CA PRO A 625 41.83 -8.74 -8.27
C PRO A 625 42.71 -9.68 -9.11
N GLU A 626 43.95 -9.29 -9.46
CA GLU A 626 44.99 -10.20 -9.97
C GLU A 626 46.37 -9.74 -9.47
N SER A 627 46.71 -10.18 -8.27
CA SER A 627 48.10 -10.52 -7.84
C SER A 627 48.06 -11.31 -6.54
#